data_f32996f960dc91bda5486a59d595c273
#
_entry.id   f32996f960dc91bda5486a59d595c273
#
_cell.length_a   1.000
_cell.length_b   1.000
_cell.length_c   1.000
_cell.angle_alpha   90.00
_cell.angle_beta   90.00
_cell.angle_gamma   90.00
#
_symmetry.space_group_name_H-M   'P 1'
#
loop_
_entity.id
_entity.type
_entity.pdbx_description
1 polymer ?
#
loop_
_entity_poly.entity_id
_entity_poly.type
_entity_poly.pdbx_seq_one_letter_code
_entity_poly.pdbx_strand_id
1 'polypeptide(L)'
;MDEVESATRSIPGVTVKEYSIDFGSRANFQLNRHDLTDEQVAVLRAFVPQVVAITKDPGCERWLKRVVVDGFASKEGTYLRNLDLSIERSERVLCVLLDPWAAGAPSEDDRRLIQKLFFVGGSSSNSLKAKPAESRRIELKLEFYELKEPKEPNIADIPLSTDSTCPIDQR
;
A
#
# COMPACT_ATOMS: atom_id res chain seq x y z
N MET A 1 15.06 -9.51 1.50
CA MET A 1 13.80 -10.27 1.75
C MET A 1 13.69 -10.70 3.20
N ASP A 2 14.75 -11.21 3.82
CA ASP A 2 14.74 -11.65 5.23
C ASP A 2 14.30 -10.55 6.20
N GLU A 3 14.62 -9.30 5.92
CA GLU A 3 14.21 -8.15 6.73
C GLU A 3 12.71 -7.84 6.60
N VAL A 4 12.15 -7.93 5.40
CA VAL A 4 10.70 -7.78 5.16
C VAL A 4 9.95 -8.91 5.86
N GLU A 5 10.41 -10.15 5.71
CA GLU A 5 9.84 -11.29 6.40
C GLU A 5 9.96 -11.16 7.92
N SER A 6 11.08 -10.65 8.43
CA SER A 6 11.28 -10.41 9.85
C SER A 6 10.31 -9.36 10.39
N ALA A 7 10.12 -8.26 9.66
CA ALA A 7 9.16 -7.20 10.01
C ALA A 7 7.71 -7.69 9.98
N THR A 8 7.37 -8.62 9.08
CA THR A 8 6.00 -9.14 8.93
C THR A 8 5.66 -10.27 9.90
N ARG A 9 6.65 -11.04 10.36
CA ARG A 9 6.43 -12.17 11.31
C ARG A 9 5.72 -11.76 12.60
N SER A 10 5.83 -10.51 12.99
CA SER A 10 5.19 -9.98 14.21
C SER A 10 3.70 -9.65 14.04
N ILE A 11 3.18 -9.65 12.80
CA ILE A 11 1.79 -9.25 12.51
C ILE A 11 0.99 -10.48 12.05
N PRO A 12 0.12 -11.05 12.92
CA PRO A 12 -0.69 -12.20 12.56
C PRO A 12 -1.59 -11.91 11.35
N GLY A 13 -1.61 -12.83 10.37
CA GLY A 13 -2.48 -12.73 9.19
C GLY A 13 -1.88 -11.98 8.01
N VAL A 14 -0.66 -11.43 8.12
CA VAL A 14 0.11 -10.89 7.02
C VAL A 14 0.95 -12.00 6.39
N THR A 15 0.93 -12.10 5.07
CA THR A 15 1.70 -13.10 4.32
C THR A 15 2.61 -12.41 3.33
N VAL A 16 3.91 -12.75 3.38
CA VAL A 16 4.88 -12.33 2.36
C VAL A 16 5.06 -13.44 1.35
N LYS A 17 4.93 -13.12 0.08
CA LYS A 17 5.18 -14.02 -1.04
C LYS A 17 6.07 -13.31 -2.04
N GLU A 18 7.28 -13.82 -2.25
CA GLU A 18 8.27 -13.21 -3.13
C GLU A 18 8.45 -11.72 -2.79
N TYR A 19 7.87 -10.83 -3.60
CA TYR A 19 7.93 -9.37 -3.43
C TYR A 19 6.55 -8.75 -3.13
N SER A 20 5.57 -9.56 -2.73
CA SER A 20 4.22 -9.11 -2.40
C SER A 20 3.89 -9.37 -0.94
N ILE A 21 3.24 -8.39 -0.31
CA ILE A 21 2.77 -8.45 1.06
C ILE A 21 1.25 -8.40 1.05
N ASP A 22 0.63 -9.52 1.37
CA ASP A 22 -0.82 -9.68 1.48
C ASP A 22 -1.24 -9.56 2.96
N PHE A 23 -2.06 -8.59 3.27
CA PHE A 23 -2.55 -8.34 4.63
C PHE A 23 -3.71 -9.26 5.03
N GLY A 24 -4.17 -10.12 4.13
CA GLY A 24 -5.29 -11.02 4.39
C GLY A 24 -6.55 -10.28 4.88
N SER A 25 -7.17 -10.79 5.94
CA SER A 25 -8.35 -10.15 6.54
C SER A 25 -8.07 -8.81 7.24
N ARG A 26 -6.78 -8.48 7.45
CA ARG A 26 -6.36 -7.23 8.11
C ARG A 26 -6.50 -5.99 7.23
N ALA A 27 -6.66 -6.15 5.91
CA ALA A 27 -6.89 -5.05 4.97
C ALA A 27 -7.82 -5.49 3.83
N ASN A 28 -8.94 -6.13 4.17
CA ASN A 28 -9.99 -6.46 3.22
C ASN A 28 -11.14 -5.45 3.30
N PHE A 29 -11.92 -5.39 2.22
CA PHE A 29 -13.00 -4.42 2.06
C PHE A 29 -14.38 -5.10 2.00
N GLN A 30 -15.38 -4.36 2.46
CA GLN A 30 -16.75 -4.74 2.25
C GLN A 30 -17.13 -4.69 0.74
N LEU A 31 -18.20 -5.38 0.37
CA LEU A 31 -18.70 -5.35 -1.00
C LEU A 31 -19.05 -3.92 -1.42
N ASN A 32 -18.58 -3.51 -2.60
CA ASN A 32 -18.76 -2.15 -3.15
C ASN A 32 -18.26 -1.00 -2.23
N ARG A 33 -17.35 -1.30 -1.31
CA ARG A 33 -16.77 -0.30 -0.41
C ARG A 33 -15.25 -0.22 -0.57
N HIS A 34 -14.74 0.98 -0.33
CA HIS A 34 -13.30 1.29 -0.26
C HIS A 34 -12.88 1.79 1.13
N ASP A 35 -13.81 1.85 2.09
CA ASP A 35 -13.50 2.28 3.45
C ASP A 35 -12.74 1.20 4.21
N LEU A 36 -11.85 1.63 5.08
CA LEU A 36 -11.15 0.83 6.06
C LEU A 36 -11.72 1.08 7.45
N THR A 37 -11.75 0.05 8.27
CA THR A 37 -12.08 0.20 9.69
C THR A 37 -10.91 0.80 10.46
N ASP A 38 -11.15 1.39 11.62
CA ASP A 38 -10.08 1.94 12.48
C ASP A 38 -9.03 0.90 12.84
N GLU A 39 -9.43 -0.35 13.02
CA GLU A 39 -8.51 -1.46 13.29
C GLU A 39 -7.61 -1.76 12.08
N GLN A 40 -8.16 -1.73 10.87
CA GLN A 40 -7.39 -1.91 9.63
C GLN A 40 -6.43 -0.75 9.38
N VAL A 41 -6.89 0.48 9.65
CA VAL A 41 -6.06 1.69 9.61
C VAL A 41 -4.89 1.58 10.59
N ALA A 42 -5.13 1.13 11.82
CA ALA A 42 -4.09 0.96 12.83
C ALA A 42 -3.03 -0.07 12.39
N VAL A 43 -3.46 -1.19 11.78
CA VAL A 43 -2.54 -2.20 11.23
C VAL A 43 -1.66 -1.62 10.13
N LEU A 44 -2.23 -0.89 9.17
CA LEU A 44 -1.47 -0.27 8.08
C LEU A 44 -0.46 0.76 8.62
N ARG A 45 -0.88 1.62 9.55
CA ARG A 45 0.00 2.63 10.16
C ARG A 45 1.12 2.03 11.02
N ALA A 46 0.89 0.90 11.65
CA ALA A 46 1.93 0.20 12.40
C ALA A 46 2.93 -0.51 11.48
N PHE A 47 2.47 -0.98 10.31
CA PHE A 47 3.27 -1.78 9.40
C PHE A 47 4.09 -0.94 8.42
N VAL A 48 3.49 0.09 7.81
CA VAL A 48 4.14 0.85 6.73
C VAL A 48 5.45 1.52 7.17
N PRO A 49 5.59 2.07 8.39
CA PRO A 49 6.87 2.57 8.86
C PRO A 49 7.98 1.53 8.87
N GLN A 50 7.66 0.25 9.06
CA GLN A 50 8.64 -0.84 8.99
C GLN A 50 9.11 -1.08 7.55
N VAL A 51 8.20 -1.01 6.57
CA VAL A 51 8.56 -1.04 5.13
C VAL A 51 9.43 0.16 4.78
N VAL A 52 9.06 1.36 5.26
CA VAL A 52 9.82 2.59 5.04
C VAL A 52 11.20 2.50 5.70
N ALA A 53 11.33 1.87 6.88
CA ALA A 53 12.62 1.67 7.53
C ALA A 53 13.59 0.83 6.67
N ILE A 54 13.08 -0.17 5.94
CA ILE A 54 13.87 -0.97 5.00
C ILE A 54 14.46 -0.08 3.90
N THR A 55 13.75 0.95 3.46
CA THR A 55 14.26 1.89 2.45
C THR A 55 15.39 2.78 2.95
N LYS A 56 15.52 2.93 4.27
CA LYS A 56 16.58 3.71 4.92
C LYS A 56 17.84 2.87 5.20
N ASP A 57 17.76 1.54 5.10
CA ASP A 57 18.90 0.67 5.25
C ASP A 57 19.89 0.87 4.09
N PRO A 58 21.19 1.16 4.36
CA PRO A 58 22.19 1.41 3.31
C PRO A 58 22.36 0.24 2.33
N GLY A 59 22.00 -0.98 2.75
CA GLY A 59 21.99 -2.17 1.89
C GLY A 59 20.77 -2.24 0.96
N CYS A 60 19.62 -1.77 1.42
CA CYS A 60 18.33 -1.87 0.70
C CYS A 60 17.98 -0.60 -0.08
N GLU A 61 18.41 0.59 0.38
CA GLU A 61 18.17 1.89 -0.28
C GLU A 61 18.57 1.90 -1.76
N ARG A 62 19.57 1.09 -2.11
CA ARG A 62 20.07 1.00 -3.48
C ARG A 62 19.21 0.17 -4.40
N TRP A 63 18.34 -0.67 -3.87
CA TRP A 63 17.64 -1.70 -4.63
C TRP A 63 16.14 -1.48 -4.72
N LEU A 64 15.50 -0.93 -3.70
CA LEU A 64 14.08 -0.68 -3.73
C LEU A 64 13.78 0.51 -4.66
N LYS A 65 13.02 0.24 -5.71
CA LYS A 65 12.60 1.23 -6.72
C LYS A 65 11.31 1.92 -6.30
N ARG A 66 10.30 1.13 -5.94
CA ARG A 66 9.00 1.62 -5.48
C ARG A 66 8.19 0.55 -4.76
N VAL A 67 7.13 1.00 -4.11
CA VAL A 67 6.11 0.16 -3.50
C VAL A 67 4.78 0.43 -4.21
N VAL A 68 4.18 -0.58 -4.81
CA VAL A 68 2.87 -0.44 -5.44
C VAL A 68 1.81 -0.97 -4.49
N VAL A 69 0.88 -0.09 -4.10
CA VAL A 69 -0.34 -0.46 -3.40
C VAL A 69 -1.34 -0.92 -4.45
N ASP A 70 -1.54 -2.23 -4.58
CA ASP A 70 -2.41 -2.81 -5.60
C ASP A 70 -3.73 -3.27 -4.99
N GLY A 71 -4.82 -2.70 -5.47
CA GLY A 71 -6.18 -3.03 -5.03
C GLY A 71 -6.80 -4.12 -5.89
N PHE A 72 -7.62 -4.94 -5.25
CA PHE A 72 -8.34 -6.04 -5.88
C PHE A 72 -9.83 -5.98 -5.56
N ALA A 73 -10.64 -6.43 -6.51
CA ALA A 73 -12.08 -6.59 -6.36
C ALA A 73 -12.48 -8.06 -6.43
N SER A 74 -13.65 -8.39 -5.94
CA SER A 74 -14.30 -9.67 -6.18
C SER A 74 -15.02 -9.65 -7.54
N LYS A 75 -15.51 -10.81 -7.99
CA LYS A 75 -16.07 -10.98 -9.35
C LYS A 75 -17.41 -10.27 -9.59
N GLU A 76 -18.06 -9.79 -8.55
CA GLU A 76 -19.37 -9.15 -8.65
C GLU A 76 -19.24 -7.79 -9.34
N GLY A 77 -20.11 -7.52 -10.31
CA GLY A 77 -20.12 -6.28 -11.08
C GLY A 77 -19.38 -6.37 -12.43
N THR A 78 -19.28 -5.24 -13.11
CA THR A 78 -18.56 -5.15 -14.39
C THR A 78 -17.06 -4.97 -14.18
N TYR A 79 -16.26 -5.34 -15.17
CA TYR A 79 -14.80 -5.20 -15.10
C TYR A 79 -14.35 -3.77 -14.80
N LEU A 80 -14.92 -2.79 -15.52
CA LEU A 80 -14.53 -1.38 -15.36
C LEU A 80 -14.94 -0.83 -14.00
N ARG A 81 -16.13 -1.22 -13.48
CA ARG A 81 -16.54 -0.82 -12.11
C ARG A 81 -15.61 -1.44 -11.07
N ASN A 82 -15.22 -2.69 -11.24
CA ASN A 82 -14.29 -3.36 -10.35
C ASN A 82 -12.88 -2.77 -10.44
N LEU A 83 -12.46 -2.31 -11.63
CA LEU A 83 -11.19 -1.62 -11.81
C LEU A 83 -11.19 -0.30 -11.04
N ASP A 84 -12.22 0.53 -11.22
CA ASP A 84 -12.42 1.78 -10.51
C ASP A 84 -12.39 1.57 -8.99
N LEU A 85 -13.19 0.63 -8.48
CA LEU A 85 -13.24 0.29 -7.06
C LEU A 85 -11.90 -0.23 -6.53
N SER A 86 -11.12 -0.95 -7.33
CA SER A 86 -9.81 -1.44 -6.93
C SER A 86 -8.79 -0.29 -6.80
N ILE A 87 -8.87 0.71 -7.66
CA ILE A 87 -8.07 1.93 -7.57
C ILE A 87 -8.47 2.74 -6.33
N GLU A 88 -9.78 2.97 -6.10
CA GLU A 88 -10.27 3.65 -4.89
C GLU A 88 -9.75 3.02 -3.59
N ARG A 89 -9.65 1.69 -3.54
CA ARG A 89 -9.07 0.96 -2.40
C ARG A 89 -7.60 1.25 -2.17
N SER A 90 -6.83 1.33 -3.24
CA SER A 90 -5.41 1.69 -3.16
C SER A 90 -5.22 3.16 -2.79
N GLU A 91 -6.02 4.05 -3.34
CA GLU A 91 -6.04 5.47 -2.97
C GLU A 91 -6.38 5.64 -1.49
N ARG A 92 -7.36 4.89 -0.96
CA ARG A 92 -7.73 4.92 0.46
C ARG A 92 -6.54 4.60 1.37
N VAL A 93 -5.72 3.64 1.00
CA VAL A 93 -4.51 3.32 1.78
C VAL A 93 -3.56 4.52 1.84
N LEU A 94 -3.29 5.19 0.71
CA LEU A 94 -2.43 6.37 0.71
C LEU A 94 -3.05 7.54 1.50
N CYS A 95 -4.37 7.77 1.38
CA CYS A 95 -5.05 8.77 2.20
C CYS A 95 -4.83 8.55 3.69
N VAL A 96 -4.98 7.31 4.14
CA VAL A 96 -4.79 6.91 5.55
C VAL A 96 -3.35 7.10 6.02
N LEU A 97 -2.37 6.82 5.16
CA LEU A 97 -0.95 6.89 5.49
C LEU A 97 -0.41 8.32 5.42
N LEU A 98 -0.98 9.18 4.60
CA LEU A 98 -0.52 10.55 4.39
C LEU A 98 -1.26 11.57 5.28
N ASP A 99 -2.36 11.18 5.94
CA ASP A 99 -3.10 12.06 6.86
C ASP A 99 -2.21 12.46 8.07
N PRO A 100 -1.81 13.73 8.18
CA PRO A 100 -0.91 14.17 9.24
C PRO A 100 -1.61 14.32 10.60
N TRP A 101 -2.94 14.42 10.61
CA TRP A 101 -3.73 14.75 11.81
C TRP A 101 -4.26 13.52 12.53
N ALA A 102 -4.14 12.37 11.92
CA ALA A 102 -4.68 11.16 12.48
C ALA A 102 -3.83 10.61 13.64
N ALA A 103 -4.48 9.98 14.60
CA ALA A 103 -3.79 9.25 15.65
C ALA A 103 -2.91 8.14 15.07
N GLY A 104 -1.64 8.09 15.48
CA GLY A 104 -0.66 7.14 14.96
C GLY A 104 -0.22 7.43 13.51
N ALA A 105 -0.36 8.67 13.02
CA ALA A 105 0.17 9.07 11.73
C ALA A 105 1.68 8.81 11.65
N PRO A 106 2.20 8.39 10.50
CA PRO A 106 3.64 8.29 10.27
C PRO A 106 4.33 9.64 10.47
N SER A 107 5.61 9.64 10.82
CA SER A 107 6.41 10.86 10.93
C SER A 107 6.40 11.65 9.61
N GLU A 108 6.72 12.93 9.67
CA GLU A 108 6.82 13.77 8.46
C GLU A 108 7.82 13.17 7.46
N ASP A 109 8.98 12.73 7.94
CA ASP A 109 9.99 12.08 7.08
C ASP A 109 9.48 10.79 6.46
N ASP A 110 8.73 9.98 7.20
CA ASP A 110 8.14 8.76 6.66
C ASP A 110 7.05 9.09 5.63
N ARG A 111 6.22 10.12 5.85
CA ARG A 111 5.23 10.55 4.87
C ARG A 111 5.88 11.08 3.59
N ARG A 112 7.02 11.79 3.67
CA ARG A 112 7.81 12.18 2.49
C ARG A 112 8.29 10.98 1.69
N LEU A 113 8.79 9.95 2.37
CA LEU A 113 9.20 8.71 1.73
C LEU A 113 8.02 7.95 1.13
N ILE A 114 6.88 7.88 1.83
CA ILE A 114 5.65 7.29 1.29
C ILE A 114 5.23 8.03 0.02
N GLN A 115 5.16 9.37 0.04
CA GLN A 115 4.81 10.16 -1.13
C GLN A 115 5.76 9.92 -2.32
N LYS A 116 7.03 9.69 -2.06
CA LYS A 116 8.05 9.45 -3.09
C LYS A 116 8.01 8.03 -3.66
N LEU A 117 7.80 7.05 -2.79
CA LEU A 117 8.02 5.63 -3.13
C LEU A 117 6.73 4.86 -3.41
N PHE A 118 5.58 5.32 -2.90
CA PHE A 118 4.34 4.56 -3.01
C PHE A 118 3.53 5.00 -4.22
N PHE A 119 3.09 4.02 -4.99
CA PHE A 119 2.24 4.18 -6.16
C PHE A 119 0.96 3.40 -5.97
N VAL A 120 -0.10 3.81 -6.63
CA VAL A 120 -1.39 3.10 -6.60
C VAL A 120 -1.59 2.32 -7.88
N GLY A 121 -2.19 1.14 -7.74
CA GLY A 121 -2.60 0.29 -8.84
C GLY A 121 -3.97 -0.32 -8.57
N GLY A 122 -4.61 -0.79 -9.64
CA GLY A 122 -5.90 -1.48 -9.56
C GLY A 122 -5.91 -2.67 -10.51
N SER A 123 -6.26 -3.84 -9.98
CA SER A 123 -6.25 -5.11 -10.70
C SER A 123 -7.65 -5.66 -10.97
N SER A 124 -8.72 -4.90 -10.67
CA SER A 124 -10.09 -5.37 -10.87
C SER A 124 -10.31 -6.75 -10.21
N SER A 125 -10.93 -7.68 -10.91
CA SER A 125 -11.15 -9.07 -10.50
C SER A 125 -10.14 -10.05 -11.13
N ASN A 126 -8.97 -9.58 -11.55
CA ASN A 126 -7.99 -10.41 -12.27
C ASN A 126 -7.25 -11.44 -11.38
N SER A 127 -7.32 -11.29 -10.04
CA SER A 127 -6.65 -12.20 -9.10
C SER A 127 -7.59 -12.60 -7.98
N LEU A 128 -8.55 -13.48 -8.30
CA LEU A 128 -9.53 -13.97 -7.34
C LEU A 128 -8.92 -14.96 -6.34
N LYS A 129 -9.37 -14.85 -5.10
CA LYS A 129 -9.15 -15.86 -4.04
C LYS A 129 -10.34 -16.82 -3.97
N ALA A 130 -10.20 -17.86 -3.16
CA ALA A 130 -11.25 -18.86 -2.98
C ALA A 130 -12.57 -18.26 -2.47
N LYS A 131 -12.48 -17.26 -1.58
CA LYS A 131 -13.65 -16.54 -1.05
C LYS A 131 -13.72 -15.13 -1.60
N PRO A 132 -14.93 -14.62 -1.97
CA PRO A 132 -15.09 -13.25 -2.45
C PRO A 132 -14.57 -12.18 -1.47
N ALA A 133 -14.73 -12.39 -0.17
CA ALA A 133 -14.22 -11.47 0.85
C ALA A 133 -12.69 -11.36 0.83
N GLU A 134 -11.98 -12.46 0.58
CA GLU A 134 -10.52 -12.49 0.46
C GLU A 134 -10.03 -11.86 -0.85
N SER A 135 -10.89 -11.81 -1.87
CA SER A 135 -10.58 -11.14 -3.14
C SER A 135 -10.61 -9.61 -3.02
N ARG A 136 -11.41 -9.07 -2.11
CA ARG A 136 -11.54 -7.63 -1.85
C ARG A 136 -10.45 -7.16 -0.89
N ARG A 137 -9.24 -6.99 -1.38
CA ARG A 137 -8.04 -6.71 -0.58
C ARG A 137 -7.14 -5.68 -1.22
N ILE A 138 -6.10 -5.31 -0.50
CA ILE A 138 -4.90 -4.68 -1.05
C ILE A 138 -3.69 -5.59 -0.84
N GLU A 139 -2.72 -5.46 -1.72
CA GLU A 139 -1.37 -6.02 -1.56
C GLU A 139 -0.35 -4.90 -1.75
N LEU A 140 0.74 -4.94 -1.01
CA LEU A 140 1.91 -4.09 -1.29
C LEU A 140 2.89 -4.91 -2.13
N LYS A 141 3.21 -4.42 -3.33
CA LYS A 141 4.23 -5.01 -4.19
C LYS A 141 5.50 -4.20 -4.13
N LEU A 142 6.60 -4.85 -3.76
CA LEU A 142 7.92 -4.24 -3.71
C LEU A 142 8.59 -4.43 -5.07
N GLU A 143 8.93 -3.35 -5.74
CA GLU A 143 9.68 -3.38 -6.99
C GLU A 143 11.11 -2.93 -6.74
N PHE A 144 12.06 -3.68 -7.29
CA PHE A 144 13.49 -3.45 -7.12
C PHE A 144 14.13 -3.09 -8.46
N TYR A 145 15.20 -2.30 -8.41
CA TYR A 145 16.03 -2.05 -9.59
C TYR A 145 16.72 -3.33 -10.03
N GLU A 146 16.74 -3.57 -11.33
CA GLU A 146 17.55 -4.64 -11.90
C GLU A 146 19.04 -4.29 -11.88
N LEU A 147 19.88 -5.31 -11.89
CA LEU A 147 21.34 -5.14 -12.07
C LEU A 147 21.58 -4.38 -13.38
N LYS A 148 22.21 -3.17 -13.29
CA LYS A 148 22.50 -2.25 -14.39
C LYS A 148 21.32 -1.35 -14.82
N GLU A 149 20.16 -1.41 -14.19
CA GLU A 149 19.12 -0.42 -14.44
C GLU A 149 19.60 0.96 -13.92
N PRO A 150 19.53 2.03 -14.76
CA PRO A 150 19.89 3.34 -14.30
C PRO A 150 18.89 3.78 -13.21
N LYS A 151 19.41 4.29 -12.10
CA LYS A 151 18.56 4.86 -11.07
C LYS A 151 17.84 6.08 -11.65
N GLU A 152 16.55 6.18 -11.37
CA GLU A 152 15.81 7.39 -11.68
C GLU A 152 16.48 8.60 -11.00
N PRO A 153 16.61 9.74 -11.70
CA PRO A 153 17.17 10.93 -11.10
C PRO A 153 16.38 11.28 -9.86
N ASN A 154 17.09 11.71 -8.82
CA ASN A 154 16.44 12.17 -7.60
C ASN A 154 15.52 13.33 -7.97
N ILE A 155 14.23 13.06 -8.09
CA ILE A 155 13.23 14.09 -8.40
C ILE A 155 13.28 15.07 -7.25
N ALA A 156 13.54 16.35 -7.60
CA ALA A 156 13.59 17.44 -6.63
C ALA A 156 12.44 17.32 -5.62
N ASP A 157 12.72 17.64 -4.37
CA ASP A 157 11.80 17.50 -3.25
C ASP A 157 10.40 18.03 -3.61
N ILE A 158 9.51 17.10 -3.90
CA ILE A 158 8.08 17.42 -4.04
C ILE A 158 7.63 17.88 -2.66
N PRO A 159 7.07 19.09 -2.52
CA PRO A 159 6.57 19.54 -1.23
C PRO A 159 5.58 18.51 -0.68
N LEU A 160 5.75 18.17 0.60
CA LEU A 160 4.78 17.28 1.25
C LEU A 160 3.42 17.98 1.21
N SER A 161 2.41 17.29 0.68
CA SER A 161 1.04 17.79 0.69
C SER A 161 0.60 18.00 2.14
N THR A 162 0.14 19.20 2.45
CA THR A 162 -0.51 19.51 3.73
C THR A 162 -2.02 19.32 3.66
N ASP A 163 -2.54 18.98 2.47
CA ASP A 163 -3.95 18.69 2.29
C ASP A 163 -4.26 17.32 2.91
N SER A 164 -5.12 17.34 3.91
CA SER A 164 -5.60 16.13 4.60
C SER A 164 -6.87 15.55 3.98
N THR A 165 -7.41 16.22 2.95
CA THR A 165 -8.65 15.81 2.33
C THR A 165 -8.38 14.67 1.35
N CYS A 166 -8.96 13.51 1.63
CA CYS A 166 -8.87 12.36 0.73
C CYS A 166 -9.75 12.59 -0.51
N PRO A 167 -9.20 12.60 -1.74
CA PRO A 167 -9.97 12.94 -2.94
C PRO A 167 -11.15 12.00 -3.20
N ILE A 168 -11.09 10.76 -2.78
CA ILE A 168 -12.18 9.79 -2.97
C ILE A 168 -13.37 10.03 -2.05
N ASP A 169 -13.26 10.84 -1.00
CA ASP A 169 -14.38 11.23 -0.14
C ASP A 169 -15.26 12.31 -0.79
N GLN A 170 -14.81 12.85 -1.93
CA GLN A 170 -15.50 13.89 -2.68
C GLN A 170 -16.17 13.38 -3.98
N ARG A 171 -16.09 12.08 -4.26
CA ARG A 171 -16.60 11.43 -5.48
C ARG A 171 -17.97 10.78 -5.33
#